data_f52197eb15028045dce4bf0150f1a1b5
#
_entry.id   f52197eb15028045dce4bf0150f1a1b5
#
_cell.length_a   1.000
_cell.length_b   1.000
_cell.length_c   1.000
_cell.angle_alpha   90.00
_cell.angle_beta   90.00
_cell.angle_gamma   90.00
#
_symmetry.space_group_name_H-M   'P 1'
#
loop_
_entity.id
_entity.type
_entity.pdbx_description
1 polymer ?
#
loop_
_entity_poly.entity_id
_entity_poly.type
_entity_poly.pdbx_seq_one_letter_code
_entity_poly.pdbx_strand_id
1 'polypeptide(L)'
;GYTIITGQKNGLTASQLSFVPMGVNAEVHQVTLRNDSDAPKNVILTSFVEFCLWNAQDDMTNFQRNFSTGEVEVEGSVIYHKTEYRERRNHYAFYAVNTPVDGFDTDMETFLGLYNGFENPQAVFTGKMGNSIASGWQPMAAHQVKVSLAPGEERRFNFVLGYVEVPQAEKFVAPSVINKAPAKALLEKLTTDEQIAEAFDALKKHWDNLLSAYVLTTPDEKLGRMVNIWNPYQCMVTFNMSRSTSMFESGIGRGMGFRDSSQDLLGFVHQIPERARERILDIAATQFRDGGCYHQYQPLTKKGNNDIGGGFNDDPLWLIAGTAAYIKETGDFGILDAATPYDCNPDDCGTLLEHLEASFYHVVNNKGPHGLPLIGRADWNDCLNLNCFS
;
A
#
# COMPACT_ATOMS: atom_id res chain seq x y z
N GLY A 1 12.38 -2.37 2.29
CA GLY A 1 11.59 -3.26 1.88
C GLY A 1 11.24 -4.59 2.54
N TYR A 2 11.81 -4.99 3.70
CA TYR A 2 11.46 -6.25 4.37
C TYR A 2 11.65 -6.15 5.88
N THR A 3 11.04 -7.09 6.62
CA THR A 3 11.20 -7.21 8.07
C THR A 3 11.55 -8.65 8.43
N ILE A 4 12.49 -8.84 9.35
CA ILE A 4 12.78 -10.14 9.97
C ILE A 4 12.54 -10.01 11.47
N ILE A 5 11.70 -10.90 12.00
CA ILE A 5 11.43 -11.01 13.45
C ILE A 5 11.90 -12.40 13.88
N THR A 6 12.76 -12.45 14.89
CA THR A 6 13.29 -13.73 15.41
C THR A 6 13.02 -13.81 16.93
N GLY A 7 12.51 -14.94 17.36
CA GLY A 7 12.30 -15.26 18.76
C GLY A 7 12.86 -16.63 19.12
N GLN A 8 13.31 -16.77 20.37
CA GLN A 8 13.82 -18.03 20.90
C GLN A 8 13.14 -18.37 22.23
N LYS A 9 12.66 -19.59 22.35
CA LYS A 9 12.04 -20.08 23.57
C LYS A 9 12.14 -21.59 23.66
N ASN A 10 12.49 -22.12 24.86
CA ASN A 10 12.52 -23.55 25.13
C ASN A 10 13.36 -24.38 24.11
N GLY A 11 14.48 -23.85 23.64
CA GLY A 11 15.32 -24.54 22.65
C GLY A 11 14.67 -24.61 21.26
N LEU A 12 13.76 -23.73 20.93
CA LEU A 12 13.21 -23.52 19.60
C LEU A 12 13.49 -22.10 19.16
N THR A 13 14.02 -21.93 17.95
CA THR A 13 14.14 -20.63 17.27
C THR A 13 13.06 -20.55 16.22
N ALA A 14 12.30 -19.47 16.22
CA ALA A 14 11.36 -19.11 15.16
C ALA A 14 11.78 -17.78 14.54
N SER A 15 11.88 -17.72 13.21
CA SER A 15 12.18 -16.51 12.47
C SER A 15 11.16 -16.31 11.36
N GLN A 16 10.65 -15.09 11.21
CA GLN A 16 9.72 -14.73 10.15
C GLN A 16 10.33 -13.64 9.30
N LEU A 17 10.50 -13.91 8.01
CA LEU A 17 10.78 -12.93 6.97
C LEU A 17 9.46 -12.47 6.35
N SER A 18 9.18 -11.17 6.38
CA SER A 18 7.98 -10.55 5.78
C SER A 18 8.39 -9.55 4.72
N PHE A 19 7.82 -9.66 3.52
CA PHE A 19 8.04 -8.73 2.42
C PHE A 19 6.91 -8.79 1.38
N VAL A 20 6.83 -7.74 0.56
CA VAL A 20 5.95 -7.68 -0.61
C VAL A 20 6.78 -7.92 -1.87
N PRO A 21 6.53 -8.98 -2.64
CA PRO A 21 7.23 -9.23 -3.90
C PRO A 21 6.95 -8.17 -4.95
N MET A 22 7.88 -7.96 -5.86
CA MET A 22 7.71 -6.99 -6.94
C MET A 22 6.61 -7.40 -7.91
N GLY A 23 5.71 -6.46 -8.23
CA GLY A 23 4.71 -6.62 -9.28
C GLY A 23 3.55 -7.57 -8.96
N VAL A 24 3.35 -7.93 -7.70
CA VAL A 24 2.22 -8.77 -7.26
C VAL A 24 1.49 -8.13 -6.07
N ASN A 25 0.18 -8.34 -6.01
CA ASN A 25 -0.66 -7.87 -4.90
C ASN A 25 -0.73 -8.95 -3.81
N ALA A 26 0.41 -9.25 -3.20
CA ALA A 26 0.51 -10.22 -2.11
C ALA A 26 1.67 -9.88 -1.18
N GLU A 27 1.52 -10.23 0.08
CA GLU A 27 2.54 -10.21 1.09
C GLU A 27 2.97 -11.65 1.43
N VAL A 28 4.28 -11.87 1.54
CA VAL A 28 4.87 -13.15 1.89
C VAL A 28 5.37 -13.09 3.33
N HIS A 29 5.03 -14.13 4.11
CA HIS A 29 5.58 -14.40 5.43
C HIS A 29 6.24 -15.78 5.42
N GLN A 30 7.54 -15.82 5.24
CA GLN A 30 8.30 -17.08 5.35
C GLN A 30 8.69 -17.31 6.80
N VAL A 31 8.11 -18.34 7.42
CA VAL A 31 8.39 -18.73 8.79
C VAL A 31 9.38 -19.89 8.81
N THR A 32 10.50 -19.71 9.48
CA THR A 32 11.52 -20.75 9.71
C THR A 32 11.47 -21.19 11.18
N LEU A 33 11.28 -22.47 11.42
CA LEU A 33 11.34 -23.07 12.75
C LEU A 33 12.59 -23.96 12.83
N ARG A 34 13.43 -23.78 13.86
CA ARG A 34 14.61 -24.61 14.12
C ARG A 34 14.59 -25.12 15.56
N ASN A 35 14.88 -26.42 15.70
CA ASN A 35 15.08 -27.05 17.00
C ASN A 35 16.55 -26.94 17.42
N ASP A 36 16.84 -26.07 18.37
CA ASP A 36 18.20 -25.84 18.89
C ASP A 36 18.53 -26.74 20.10
N SER A 37 17.65 -27.68 20.46
CA SER A 37 17.85 -28.61 21.57
C SER A 37 18.32 -29.97 21.10
N ASP A 38 18.77 -30.79 22.03
CA ASP A 38 19.27 -32.15 21.81
C ASP A 38 18.16 -33.21 21.79
N ALA A 39 16.89 -32.81 21.97
CA ALA A 39 15.74 -33.72 21.93
C ALA A 39 14.74 -33.33 20.83
N PRO A 40 14.04 -34.31 20.25
CA PRO A 40 12.96 -34.03 19.30
C PRO A 40 11.88 -33.14 19.91
N LYS A 41 11.31 -32.24 19.11
CA LYS A 41 10.21 -31.33 19.49
C LYS A 41 8.99 -31.55 18.60
N ASN A 42 7.83 -31.60 19.27
CA ASN A 42 6.54 -31.51 18.58
C ASN A 42 5.91 -30.18 18.95
N VAL A 43 5.63 -29.36 17.95
CA VAL A 43 5.06 -28.03 18.12
C VAL A 43 3.87 -27.84 17.20
N ILE A 44 3.04 -26.88 17.51
CA ILE A 44 1.94 -26.44 16.66
C ILE A 44 2.28 -25.03 16.20
N LEU A 45 2.38 -24.84 14.89
CA LEU A 45 2.47 -23.54 14.26
C LEU A 45 1.04 -23.07 13.97
N THR A 46 0.68 -21.91 14.52
CA THR A 46 -0.61 -21.26 14.26
C THR A 46 -0.37 -19.92 13.62
N SER A 47 -1.00 -19.70 12.46
CA SER A 47 -1.03 -18.39 11.80
C SER A 47 -2.36 -17.69 12.07
N PHE A 48 -2.35 -16.36 11.90
CA PHE A 48 -3.55 -15.54 12.06
C PHE A 48 -3.46 -14.27 11.24
N VAL A 49 -4.52 -13.93 10.51
CA VAL A 49 -4.71 -12.62 9.85
C VAL A 49 -6.16 -12.18 9.96
N GLU A 50 -6.38 -10.89 10.12
CA GLU A 50 -7.68 -10.26 9.92
C GLU A 50 -7.77 -9.68 8.51
N PHE A 51 -8.96 -9.70 7.92
CA PHE A 51 -9.20 -9.09 6.64
C PHE A 51 -9.72 -7.66 6.83
N CYS A 52 -8.94 -6.68 6.39
CA CYS A 52 -9.39 -5.30 6.19
C CYS A 52 -9.59 -5.09 4.70
N LEU A 53 -10.82 -4.88 4.26
CA LEU A 53 -11.16 -5.07 2.85
C LEU A 53 -11.47 -3.80 2.10
N TRP A 54 -11.80 -2.71 2.79
CA TRP A 54 -12.22 -1.51 2.10
C TRP A 54 -11.77 -0.23 2.79
N ASN A 55 -12.30 0.02 3.97
CA ASN A 55 -12.08 1.24 4.72
C ASN A 55 -11.72 0.87 6.15
N ALA A 56 -10.46 1.06 6.53
CA ALA A 56 -9.97 0.65 7.83
C ALA A 56 -10.68 1.38 8.98
N GLN A 57 -11.13 2.62 8.79
CA GLN A 57 -11.90 3.35 9.79
C GLN A 57 -13.30 2.76 9.94
N ASP A 58 -13.98 2.49 8.83
CA ASP A 58 -15.29 1.85 8.85
C ASP A 58 -15.19 0.42 9.43
N ASP A 59 -14.18 -0.32 9.02
CA ASP A 59 -13.86 -1.64 9.55
C ASP A 59 -13.61 -1.64 11.06
N MET A 60 -13.00 -0.59 11.59
CA MET A 60 -12.66 -0.46 13.01
C MET A 60 -13.84 0.06 13.84
N THR A 61 -14.68 0.95 13.29
CA THR A 61 -15.68 1.69 14.06
C THR A 61 -17.13 1.31 13.78
N ASN A 62 -17.43 0.76 12.61
CA ASN A 62 -18.79 0.41 12.22
C ASN A 62 -19.10 -1.08 12.50
N PHE A 63 -19.77 -1.33 13.62
CA PHE A 63 -20.14 -2.70 13.98
C PHE A 63 -21.06 -3.38 12.95
N GLN A 64 -21.81 -2.63 12.16
CA GLN A 64 -22.73 -3.17 11.15
C GLN A 64 -21.99 -3.90 10.02
N ARG A 65 -20.73 -3.61 9.78
CA ARG A 65 -19.92 -4.36 8.81
C ARG A 65 -19.90 -5.85 9.12
N ASN A 66 -19.94 -6.22 10.38
CA ASN A 66 -19.94 -7.61 10.82
C ASN A 66 -21.16 -8.40 10.32
N PHE A 67 -22.25 -7.71 9.96
CA PHE A 67 -23.45 -8.34 9.41
C PHE A 67 -23.47 -8.43 7.89
N SER A 68 -22.59 -7.72 7.20
CA SER A 68 -22.74 -7.52 5.75
C SER A 68 -21.57 -7.98 4.90
N THR A 69 -20.43 -8.34 5.49
CA THR A 69 -19.18 -8.38 4.71
C THR A 69 -18.47 -9.71 4.67
N GLY A 70 -18.91 -10.73 5.37
CA GLY A 70 -18.05 -11.86 5.55
C GLY A 70 -18.56 -13.16 4.98
N GLU A 71 -18.30 -13.48 3.73
CA GLU A 71 -18.36 -14.85 3.27
C GLU A 71 -16.97 -15.39 2.96
N VAL A 72 -16.70 -16.59 3.42
CA VAL A 72 -15.41 -17.27 3.28
C VAL A 72 -15.60 -18.56 2.49
N GLU A 73 -14.65 -18.89 1.64
CA GLU A 73 -14.49 -20.21 1.05
C GLU A 73 -13.14 -20.80 1.49
N VAL A 74 -13.09 -22.09 1.73
CA VAL A 74 -11.84 -22.80 2.07
C VAL A 74 -11.62 -23.91 1.06
N GLU A 75 -10.40 -23.98 0.50
CA GLU A 75 -10.00 -25.04 -0.41
C GLU A 75 -8.55 -25.46 -0.07
N GLY A 76 -8.42 -26.64 0.55
CA GLY A 76 -7.13 -27.11 1.04
C GLY A 76 -6.55 -26.19 2.11
N SER A 77 -5.36 -25.65 1.84
CA SER A 77 -4.66 -24.68 2.69
C SER A 77 -4.86 -23.22 2.25
N VAL A 78 -5.89 -22.93 1.47
CA VAL A 78 -6.23 -21.58 1.04
C VAL A 78 -7.59 -21.16 1.58
N ILE A 79 -7.62 -20.06 2.27
CA ILE A 79 -8.82 -19.40 2.79
C ILE A 79 -9.07 -18.16 1.94
N TYR A 80 -10.26 -18.06 1.33
CA TYR A 80 -10.67 -16.97 0.48
C TYR A 80 -11.74 -16.14 1.17
N HIS A 81 -11.58 -14.84 1.23
CA HIS A 81 -12.58 -13.93 1.76
C HIS A 81 -13.28 -13.21 0.60
N LYS A 82 -14.55 -13.52 0.40
CA LYS A 82 -15.40 -12.98 -0.67
C LYS A 82 -16.07 -11.70 -0.21
N THR A 83 -15.39 -10.61 -0.22
CA THR A 83 -16.07 -9.39 0.20
C THR A 83 -16.99 -8.82 -0.87
N GLU A 84 -18.16 -8.39 -0.45
CA GLU A 84 -19.10 -7.58 -1.23
C GLU A 84 -19.26 -6.24 -0.53
N TYR A 85 -18.39 -5.28 -0.84
CA TYR A 85 -18.50 -3.94 -0.30
C TYR A 85 -19.32 -3.03 -1.23
N ARG A 86 -19.96 -2.00 -0.66
CA ARG A 86 -20.95 -1.15 -1.37
C ARG A 86 -20.41 -0.56 -2.67
N GLU A 87 -19.18 -0.05 -2.63
CA GLU A 87 -18.57 0.69 -3.72
C GLU A 87 -17.65 -0.16 -4.62
N ARG A 88 -17.13 -1.27 -4.10
CA ARG A 88 -16.23 -2.16 -4.85
C ARG A 88 -16.61 -3.62 -4.64
N ARG A 89 -17.04 -4.26 -5.72
CA ARG A 89 -17.50 -5.64 -5.70
C ARG A 89 -16.68 -6.58 -6.57
N ASN A 90 -15.58 -6.09 -7.09
CA ASN A 90 -14.74 -6.76 -8.08
C ASN A 90 -13.49 -7.43 -7.50
N HIS A 91 -13.40 -7.59 -6.18
CA HIS A 91 -12.21 -8.11 -5.52
C HIS A 91 -12.52 -9.18 -4.49
N TYR A 92 -11.49 -9.91 -4.11
CA TYR A 92 -11.47 -10.79 -2.95
C TYR A 92 -10.04 -10.91 -2.40
N ALA A 93 -9.91 -11.28 -1.14
CA ALA A 93 -8.63 -11.57 -0.51
C ALA A 93 -8.46 -13.09 -0.33
N PHE A 94 -7.23 -13.54 -0.18
CA PHE A 94 -6.94 -14.92 0.17
C PHE A 94 -5.74 -14.99 1.12
N TYR A 95 -5.73 -16.03 1.94
CA TYR A 95 -4.61 -16.38 2.81
C TYR A 95 -4.27 -17.85 2.64
N ALA A 96 -3.01 -18.16 2.37
CA ALA A 96 -2.56 -19.50 2.02
C ALA A 96 -1.29 -19.87 2.77
N VAL A 97 -1.06 -21.18 2.91
CA VAL A 97 0.23 -21.74 3.30
C VAL A 97 0.63 -22.88 2.36
N ASN A 98 1.92 -23.03 2.12
CA ASN A 98 2.48 -23.99 1.15
C ASN A 98 2.53 -25.45 1.63
N THR A 99 1.81 -25.79 2.69
CA THR A 99 1.72 -27.14 3.25
C THR A 99 0.28 -27.49 3.58
N PRO A 100 -0.11 -28.78 3.60
CA PRO A 100 -1.38 -29.19 4.15
C PRO A 100 -1.53 -28.73 5.60
N VAL A 101 -2.72 -28.31 5.99
CA VAL A 101 -3.03 -27.85 7.33
C VAL A 101 -3.73 -28.94 8.15
N ASP A 102 -3.45 -29.00 9.45
CA ASP A 102 -4.12 -29.90 10.40
C ASP A 102 -5.46 -29.34 10.89
N GLY A 103 -5.68 -28.04 10.71
CA GLY A 103 -6.92 -27.35 11.03
C GLY A 103 -6.87 -25.90 10.58
N PHE A 104 -8.03 -25.28 10.56
CA PHE A 104 -8.18 -23.85 10.25
C PHE A 104 -9.34 -23.25 11.02
N ASP A 105 -9.37 -21.94 11.17
CA ASP A 105 -10.55 -21.18 11.57
C ASP A 105 -10.69 -19.92 10.70
N THR A 106 -11.93 -19.54 10.44
CA THR A 106 -12.26 -18.32 9.69
C THR A 106 -13.22 -17.41 10.45
N ASP A 107 -13.66 -17.82 11.63
CA ASP A 107 -14.53 -17.07 12.52
C ASP A 107 -13.76 -16.68 13.81
N MET A 108 -13.78 -15.38 14.13
CA MET A 108 -13.01 -14.81 15.23
C MET A 108 -13.44 -15.38 16.59
N GLU A 109 -14.74 -15.53 16.83
CA GLU A 109 -15.25 -16.03 18.11
C GLU A 109 -14.87 -17.49 18.32
N THR A 110 -14.91 -18.30 17.26
CA THR A 110 -14.46 -19.70 17.32
C THR A 110 -12.97 -19.79 17.62
N PHE A 111 -12.15 -18.92 17.01
CA PHE A 111 -10.70 -18.91 17.22
C PHE A 111 -10.31 -18.42 18.62
N LEU A 112 -10.85 -17.29 19.05
CA LEU A 112 -10.54 -16.70 20.36
C LEU A 112 -11.21 -17.46 21.51
N GLY A 113 -12.44 -17.92 21.32
CA GLY A 113 -13.32 -18.41 22.37
C GLY A 113 -14.08 -17.28 23.07
N LEU A 114 -15.23 -17.61 23.64
CA LEU A 114 -16.05 -16.65 24.38
C LEU A 114 -15.27 -16.00 25.54
N TYR A 115 -15.29 -14.69 25.58
CA TYR A 115 -14.65 -13.86 26.63
C TYR A 115 -13.12 -13.93 26.69
N ASN A 116 -12.47 -14.55 25.70
CA ASN A 116 -11.02 -14.53 25.55
C ASN A 116 -10.59 -13.45 24.55
N GLY A 117 -9.33 -13.00 24.66
CA GLY A 117 -8.67 -12.09 23.72
C GLY A 117 -7.45 -12.73 23.06
N PHE A 118 -6.70 -11.91 22.33
CA PHE A 118 -5.47 -12.36 21.66
C PHE A 118 -4.35 -12.78 22.58
N GLU A 119 -4.40 -12.39 23.86
CA GLU A 119 -3.45 -12.82 24.86
C GLU A 119 -3.57 -14.32 25.20
N ASN A 120 -4.74 -14.94 24.94
CA ASN A 120 -4.99 -16.35 25.21
C ASN A 120 -6.07 -16.94 24.28
N PRO A 121 -5.84 -17.00 22.95
CA PRO A 121 -6.82 -17.57 22.04
C PRO A 121 -7.10 -19.04 22.34
N GLN A 122 -8.36 -19.43 22.44
CA GLN A 122 -8.77 -20.80 22.78
C GLN A 122 -8.19 -21.84 21.81
N ALA A 123 -8.20 -21.56 20.51
CA ALA A 123 -7.65 -22.45 19.49
C ALA A 123 -6.15 -22.72 19.69
N VAL A 124 -5.39 -21.69 20.11
CA VAL A 124 -3.95 -21.83 20.41
C VAL A 124 -3.74 -22.54 21.72
N PHE A 125 -4.47 -22.17 22.79
CA PHE A 125 -4.34 -22.78 24.11
C PHE A 125 -4.69 -24.27 24.11
N THR A 126 -5.77 -24.64 23.42
CA THR A 126 -6.21 -26.06 23.34
C THR A 126 -5.46 -26.86 22.28
N GLY A 127 -4.75 -26.19 21.36
CA GLY A 127 -4.13 -26.82 20.20
C GLY A 127 -5.13 -27.41 19.21
N LYS A 128 -6.36 -26.89 19.18
CA LYS A 128 -7.45 -27.39 18.32
C LYS A 128 -8.16 -26.24 17.63
N MET A 129 -8.21 -26.30 16.32
CA MET A 129 -9.04 -25.42 15.48
C MET A 129 -10.46 -25.99 15.37
N GLY A 130 -11.45 -25.09 15.21
CA GLY A 130 -12.85 -25.44 15.04
C GLY A 130 -13.21 -25.84 13.61
N ASN A 131 -12.37 -25.55 12.64
CA ASN A 131 -12.64 -25.62 11.20
C ASN A 131 -13.88 -24.82 10.83
N SER A 132 -14.01 -23.64 11.43
CA SER A 132 -15.14 -22.74 11.24
C SER A 132 -15.14 -22.13 9.85
N ILE A 133 -16.34 -21.92 9.30
CA ILE A 133 -16.58 -21.19 8.05
C ILE A 133 -17.43 -19.98 8.36
N ALA A 134 -16.83 -18.80 8.33
CA ALA A 134 -17.54 -17.55 8.60
C ALA A 134 -18.51 -17.18 7.48
N SER A 135 -19.71 -16.77 7.89
CA SER A 135 -20.72 -16.20 7.01
C SER A 135 -21.33 -14.96 7.67
N GLY A 136 -20.87 -13.80 7.30
CA GLY A 136 -21.12 -12.55 8.03
C GLY A 136 -20.09 -12.34 9.13
N TRP A 137 -20.32 -11.90 10.23
CA TRP A 137 -19.59 -11.76 11.49
C TRP A 137 -18.05 -11.90 11.39
N GLN A 138 -17.28 -11.05 11.91
CA GLN A 138 -15.80 -10.99 12.11
C GLN A 138 -14.96 -12.08 11.36
N PRO A 139 -14.94 -12.11 10.02
CA PRO A 139 -14.16 -13.09 9.28
C PRO A 139 -12.66 -12.83 9.44
N MET A 140 -11.92 -13.91 9.62
CA MET A 140 -10.47 -13.93 9.74
C MET A 140 -9.91 -15.16 9.03
N ALA A 141 -8.61 -15.35 9.02
CA ALA A 141 -8.02 -16.59 8.59
C ALA A 141 -6.91 -17.04 9.53
N ALA A 142 -7.01 -18.27 9.98
CA ALA A 142 -5.97 -18.95 10.76
C ALA A 142 -5.73 -20.35 10.22
N HIS A 143 -4.48 -20.76 10.20
CA HIS A 143 -4.07 -22.12 9.90
C HIS A 143 -3.37 -22.74 11.11
N GLN A 144 -3.51 -24.05 11.24
CA GLN A 144 -2.78 -24.85 12.21
C GLN A 144 -1.98 -25.92 11.47
N VAL A 145 -0.68 -26.00 11.77
CA VAL A 145 0.24 -27.01 11.23
C VAL A 145 0.98 -27.66 12.39
N LYS A 146 0.90 -28.98 12.49
CA LYS A 146 1.67 -29.78 13.45
C LYS A 146 3.04 -30.07 12.88
N VAL A 147 4.07 -29.73 13.63
CA VAL A 147 5.46 -29.80 13.19
C VAL A 147 6.26 -30.67 14.17
N SER A 148 6.91 -31.70 13.66
CA SER A 148 7.91 -32.47 14.39
C SER A 148 9.29 -32.13 13.90
N LEU A 149 10.21 -31.79 14.79
CA LEU A 149 11.58 -31.39 14.48
C LEU A 149 12.57 -32.26 15.25
N ALA A 150 13.44 -32.96 14.54
CA ALA A 150 14.60 -33.60 15.14
C ALA A 150 15.58 -32.55 15.70
N PRO A 151 16.54 -32.93 16.58
CA PRO A 151 17.58 -32.03 17.02
C PRO A 151 18.35 -31.42 15.85
N GLY A 152 18.49 -30.09 15.84
CA GLY A 152 19.13 -29.32 14.77
C GLY A 152 18.32 -29.16 13.49
N GLU A 153 17.14 -29.79 13.38
CA GLU A 153 16.30 -29.69 12.17
C GLU A 153 15.70 -28.31 12.03
N GLU A 154 15.65 -27.84 10.78
CA GLU A 154 15.00 -26.60 10.35
C GLU A 154 13.90 -26.91 9.34
N ARG A 155 12.75 -26.26 9.46
CA ARG A 155 11.65 -26.33 8.50
C ARG A 155 11.11 -24.95 8.18
N ARG A 156 10.72 -24.74 6.91
CA ARG A 156 10.14 -23.48 6.43
C ARG A 156 8.70 -23.66 6.02
N PHE A 157 7.94 -22.57 6.23
CA PHE A 157 6.54 -22.47 5.89
C PHE A 157 6.31 -21.10 5.22
N ASN A 158 5.76 -21.11 4.02
CA ASN A 158 5.51 -19.91 3.24
C ASN A 158 4.03 -19.56 3.32
N PHE A 159 3.71 -18.50 4.06
CA PHE A 159 2.37 -17.93 4.11
C PHE A 159 2.27 -16.79 3.11
N VAL A 160 1.14 -16.71 2.41
CA VAL A 160 0.87 -15.68 1.41
C VAL A 160 -0.50 -15.06 1.70
N LEU A 161 -0.51 -13.77 2.02
CA LEU A 161 -1.73 -12.96 2.10
C LEU A 161 -1.84 -12.19 0.78
N GLY A 162 -2.88 -12.46 0.01
CA GLY A 162 -3.03 -11.90 -1.32
C GLY A 162 -4.38 -11.24 -1.56
N TYR A 163 -4.39 -10.42 -2.60
CA TYR A 163 -5.55 -9.66 -3.04
C TYR A 163 -5.70 -9.81 -4.55
N VAL A 164 -6.93 -10.11 -4.97
CA VAL A 164 -7.27 -10.27 -6.39
C VAL A 164 -8.33 -9.26 -6.77
N GLU A 165 -8.12 -8.58 -7.88
CA GLU A 165 -9.08 -7.70 -8.52
C GLU A 165 -9.33 -8.19 -9.95
N VAL A 166 -10.58 -8.40 -10.30
CA VAL A 166 -11.05 -8.89 -11.62
C VAL A 166 -12.28 -8.09 -12.07
N PRO A 167 -12.63 -8.07 -13.34
CA PRO A 167 -13.93 -7.52 -13.75
C PRO A 167 -15.06 -8.14 -12.92
N GLN A 168 -16.02 -7.32 -12.48
CA GLN A 168 -17.11 -7.78 -11.60
C GLN A 168 -17.87 -8.99 -12.15
N ALA A 169 -18.05 -9.05 -13.47
CA ALA A 169 -18.71 -10.17 -14.15
C ALA A 169 -17.92 -11.49 -14.08
N GLU A 170 -16.62 -11.44 -13.82
CA GLU A 170 -15.71 -12.58 -13.77
C GLU A 170 -15.38 -13.03 -12.34
N LYS A 171 -15.87 -12.29 -11.32
CA LYS A 171 -15.58 -12.59 -9.92
C LYS A 171 -16.15 -13.93 -9.47
N PHE A 172 -17.33 -14.30 -9.95
CA PHE A 172 -18.01 -15.55 -9.59
C PHE A 172 -18.13 -16.48 -10.79
N VAL A 173 -17.82 -17.75 -10.57
CA VAL A 173 -17.99 -18.82 -11.58
C VAL A 173 -19.32 -19.54 -11.44
N ALA A 174 -19.98 -19.43 -10.27
CA ALA A 174 -21.32 -19.92 -9.97
C ALA A 174 -21.91 -19.05 -8.84
N PRO A 175 -23.22 -19.14 -8.52
CA PRO A 175 -23.79 -18.41 -7.39
C PRO A 175 -22.99 -18.63 -6.10
N SER A 176 -22.50 -17.55 -5.52
CA SER A 176 -21.66 -17.50 -4.31
C SER A 176 -20.32 -18.27 -4.39
N VAL A 177 -19.87 -18.73 -5.56
CA VAL A 177 -18.57 -19.40 -5.75
C VAL A 177 -17.62 -18.47 -6.50
N ILE A 178 -16.57 -18.01 -5.84
CA ILE A 178 -15.60 -17.10 -6.47
C ILE A 178 -14.74 -17.80 -7.52
N ASN A 179 -14.27 -17.01 -8.49
CA ASN A 179 -13.26 -17.42 -9.44
C ASN A 179 -11.89 -17.47 -8.77
N LYS A 180 -11.43 -18.65 -8.38
CA LYS A 180 -10.16 -18.85 -7.68
C LYS A 180 -8.95 -18.88 -8.62
N ALA A 181 -9.15 -18.95 -9.93
CA ALA A 181 -8.05 -19.09 -10.89
C ALA A 181 -6.98 -17.97 -10.78
N PRO A 182 -7.32 -16.68 -10.64
CA PRO A 182 -6.32 -15.63 -10.48
C PRO A 182 -5.48 -15.79 -9.21
N ALA A 183 -6.10 -16.16 -8.08
CA ALA A 183 -5.37 -16.40 -6.84
C ALA A 183 -4.43 -17.63 -6.95
N LYS A 184 -4.91 -18.71 -7.58
CA LYS A 184 -4.07 -19.89 -7.83
C LYS A 184 -2.86 -19.56 -8.70
N ALA A 185 -3.05 -18.81 -9.79
CA ALA A 185 -1.96 -18.37 -10.67
C ALA A 185 -0.93 -17.46 -9.96
N LEU A 186 -1.36 -16.69 -8.95
CA LEU A 186 -0.47 -15.93 -8.10
C LEU A 186 0.29 -16.85 -7.15
N LEU A 187 -0.40 -17.77 -6.47
CA LEU A 187 0.20 -18.72 -5.53
C LEU A 187 1.22 -19.64 -6.20
N GLU A 188 1.00 -20.09 -7.44
CA GLU A 188 1.96 -20.89 -8.22
C GLU A 188 3.35 -20.26 -8.33
N LYS A 189 3.46 -18.93 -8.19
CA LYS A 189 4.71 -18.18 -8.24
C LYS A 189 5.37 -18.00 -6.86
N LEU A 190 4.68 -18.35 -5.77
CA LEU A 190 5.09 -18.07 -4.39
C LEU A 190 4.92 -19.31 -3.47
N THR A 191 5.05 -20.51 -4.03
CA THR A 191 4.82 -21.77 -3.28
C THR A 191 6.11 -22.35 -2.71
N THR A 192 7.20 -22.37 -3.50
CA THR A 192 8.45 -23.03 -3.08
C THR A 192 9.43 -22.07 -2.42
N ASP A 193 10.36 -22.60 -1.63
CA ASP A 193 11.40 -21.79 -0.98
C ASP A 193 12.28 -21.08 -2.00
N GLU A 194 12.55 -21.71 -3.15
CA GLU A 194 13.32 -21.15 -4.24
C GLU A 194 12.60 -19.95 -4.87
N GLN A 195 11.30 -20.07 -5.14
CA GLN A 195 10.49 -18.97 -5.68
C GLN A 195 10.41 -17.78 -4.71
N ILE A 196 10.30 -18.05 -3.40
CA ILE A 196 10.34 -17.01 -2.37
C ILE A 196 11.71 -16.33 -2.34
N ALA A 197 12.80 -17.09 -2.43
CA ALA A 197 14.15 -16.55 -2.46
C ALA A 197 14.38 -15.67 -3.71
N GLU A 198 13.95 -16.12 -4.89
CA GLU A 198 14.02 -15.33 -6.14
C GLU A 198 13.21 -14.03 -6.04
N ALA A 199 11.99 -14.09 -5.50
CA ALA A 199 11.15 -12.91 -5.31
C ALA A 199 11.79 -11.93 -4.32
N PHE A 200 12.40 -12.42 -3.25
CA PHE A 200 13.11 -11.60 -2.28
C PHE A 200 14.38 -10.97 -2.85
N ASP A 201 15.14 -11.71 -3.65
CA ASP A 201 16.33 -11.19 -4.34
C ASP A 201 15.97 -10.13 -5.39
N ALA A 202 14.86 -10.31 -6.10
CA ALA A 202 14.33 -9.29 -7.01
C ALA A 202 13.98 -7.99 -6.27
N LEU A 203 13.36 -8.08 -5.09
CA LEU A 203 13.07 -6.92 -4.24
C LEU A 203 14.37 -6.23 -3.78
N LYS A 204 15.36 -6.98 -3.31
CA LYS A 204 16.66 -6.42 -2.92
C LYS A 204 17.32 -5.69 -4.09
N LYS A 205 17.37 -6.32 -5.25
CA LYS A 205 17.93 -5.72 -6.46
C LYS A 205 17.22 -4.44 -6.88
N HIS A 206 15.89 -4.38 -6.73
CA HIS A 206 15.13 -3.15 -6.98
C HIS A 206 15.62 -2.01 -6.09
N TRP A 207 15.76 -2.24 -4.78
CA TRP A 207 16.26 -1.24 -3.84
C TRP A 207 17.71 -0.87 -4.10
N ASP A 208 18.56 -1.82 -4.39
CA ASP A 208 19.97 -1.58 -4.71
C ASP A 208 20.11 -0.69 -5.96
N ASN A 209 19.33 -0.96 -7.01
CA ASN A 209 19.30 -0.14 -8.21
C ASN A 209 18.83 1.29 -7.92
N LEU A 210 17.76 1.46 -7.16
CA LEU A 210 17.22 2.75 -6.80
C LEU A 210 18.23 3.57 -5.96
N LEU A 211 18.83 2.94 -4.95
CA LEU A 211 19.78 3.60 -4.05
C LEU A 211 21.12 3.89 -4.73
N SER A 212 21.48 3.19 -5.79
CA SER A 212 22.73 3.40 -6.54
C SER A 212 22.71 4.60 -7.47
N ALA A 213 21.55 5.25 -7.69
CA ALA A 213 21.46 6.45 -8.54
C ALA A 213 22.28 7.63 -7.98
N TYR A 214 22.45 7.70 -6.67
CA TYR A 214 23.31 8.67 -6.01
C TYR A 214 24.04 8.02 -4.82
N VAL A 215 25.36 8.10 -4.80
CA VAL A 215 26.18 7.51 -3.73
C VAL A 215 27.20 8.50 -3.21
N LEU A 216 27.13 8.80 -1.93
CA LEU A 216 28.13 9.57 -1.19
C LEU A 216 29.17 8.63 -0.56
N THR A 217 30.44 8.81 -0.92
CA THR A 217 31.57 8.18 -0.23
C THR A 217 32.15 9.15 0.81
N THR A 218 32.13 8.77 2.07
CA THR A 218 32.56 9.61 3.20
C THR A 218 33.15 8.74 4.31
N PRO A 219 34.15 9.24 5.08
CA PRO A 219 34.64 8.55 6.27
C PRO A 219 33.64 8.56 7.44
N ASP A 220 32.62 9.42 7.41
CA ASP A 220 31.54 9.43 8.40
C ASP A 220 30.45 8.42 8.00
N GLU A 221 30.45 7.26 8.65
CA GLU A 221 29.50 6.19 8.38
C GLU A 221 28.04 6.59 8.62
N LYS A 222 27.78 7.46 9.60
CA LYS A 222 26.41 7.91 9.91
C LYS A 222 25.88 8.81 8.80
N LEU A 223 26.73 9.75 8.34
CA LEU A 223 26.39 10.60 7.21
C LEU A 223 26.18 9.78 5.93
N GLY A 224 27.10 8.83 5.65
CA GLY A 224 26.96 7.92 4.51
C GLY A 224 25.65 7.13 4.56
N ARG A 225 25.27 6.59 5.71
CA ARG A 225 24.01 5.87 5.89
C ARG A 225 22.78 6.76 5.72
N MET A 226 22.81 7.98 6.26
CA MET A 226 21.70 8.92 6.08
C MET A 226 21.49 9.28 4.62
N VAL A 227 22.55 9.62 3.90
CA VAL A 227 22.49 10.09 2.52
C VAL A 227 22.16 8.95 1.54
N ASN A 228 22.82 7.78 1.71
CA ASN A 228 22.72 6.70 0.73
C ASN A 228 21.50 5.78 0.95
N ILE A 229 20.92 5.76 2.15
CA ILE A 229 19.83 4.82 2.49
C ILE A 229 18.61 5.55 3.02
N TRP A 230 18.72 6.27 4.14
CA TRP A 230 17.54 6.78 4.84
C TRP A 230 16.83 7.91 4.10
N ASN A 231 17.57 8.88 3.56
CA ASN A 231 16.95 9.98 2.80
C ASN A 231 16.23 9.47 1.54
N PRO A 232 16.88 8.67 0.65
CA PRO A 232 16.18 8.13 -0.52
C PRO A 232 15.00 7.21 -0.15
N TYR A 233 15.15 6.38 0.88
CA TYR A 233 14.06 5.55 1.38
C TYR A 233 12.87 6.41 1.84
N GLN A 234 13.12 7.43 2.66
CA GLN A 234 12.07 8.34 3.14
C GLN A 234 11.39 9.08 1.98
N CYS A 235 12.17 9.59 1.03
CA CYS A 235 11.64 10.25 -0.16
C CYS A 235 10.77 9.31 -0.99
N MET A 236 11.19 8.04 -1.17
CA MET A 236 10.39 7.05 -1.89
C MET A 236 9.08 6.72 -1.16
N VAL A 237 9.12 6.57 0.16
CA VAL A 237 7.91 6.34 0.97
C VAL A 237 6.97 7.53 0.83
N THR A 238 7.47 8.75 1.01
CA THR A 238 6.66 9.96 0.86
C THR A 238 6.05 10.08 -0.54
N PHE A 239 6.85 9.86 -1.59
CA PHE A 239 6.38 9.87 -2.97
C PHE A 239 5.26 8.86 -3.22
N ASN A 240 5.39 7.64 -2.70
CA ASN A 240 4.38 6.59 -2.89
C ASN A 240 3.11 6.83 -2.08
N MET A 241 3.27 7.26 -0.84
CA MET A 241 2.17 7.38 0.12
C MET A 241 1.49 8.76 0.05
N SER A 242 2.24 9.81 -0.30
CA SER A 242 1.79 11.21 -0.32
C SER A 242 0.90 11.59 0.85
N ARG A 243 1.18 11.03 2.02
CA ARG A 243 0.44 11.23 3.27
C ARG A 243 -1.01 10.70 3.25
N SER A 244 -1.48 10.16 2.13
CA SER A 244 -2.88 9.74 1.97
C SER A 244 -3.27 8.51 2.80
N THR A 245 -2.29 7.72 3.23
CA THR A 245 -2.50 6.50 4.02
C THR A 245 -2.08 6.65 5.48
N SER A 246 -1.69 7.84 5.90
CA SER A 246 -1.33 8.13 7.29
C SER A 246 -2.58 8.32 8.15
N MET A 247 -2.84 7.39 9.06
CA MET A 247 -3.89 7.53 10.07
C MET A 247 -3.64 8.68 11.04
N PHE A 248 -2.38 9.06 11.27
CA PHE A 248 -1.99 10.05 12.25
C PHE A 248 -2.05 11.48 11.72
N GLU A 249 -1.69 11.69 10.45
CA GLU A 249 -1.60 13.03 9.88
C GLU A 249 -2.86 13.42 9.12
N SER A 250 -3.30 12.57 8.19
CA SER A 250 -4.31 12.94 7.20
C SER A 250 -5.61 12.16 7.33
N GLY A 251 -5.59 11.10 8.13
CA GLY A 251 -6.69 10.16 8.19
C GLY A 251 -6.80 9.28 6.93
N ILE A 252 -7.72 8.34 7.01
CA ILE A 252 -7.99 7.39 5.93
C ILE A 252 -8.90 8.07 4.89
N GLY A 253 -8.59 7.87 3.62
CA GLY A 253 -9.42 8.38 2.52
C GLY A 253 -9.08 9.79 2.06
N ARG A 254 -8.09 10.46 2.66
CA ARG A 254 -7.57 11.72 2.12
C ARG A 254 -6.84 11.45 0.80
N GLY A 255 -7.01 12.35 -0.18
CA GLY A 255 -6.29 12.29 -1.44
C GLY A 255 -4.83 12.73 -1.33
N MET A 256 -4.09 12.57 -2.42
CA MET A 256 -2.74 13.10 -2.57
C MET A 256 -2.81 14.58 -2.88
N GLY A 257 -2.09 15.41 -2.11
CA GLY A 257 -2.07 16.86 -2.33
C GLY A 257 -1.43 17.23 -3.65
N PHE A 258 -1.98 18.21 -4.34
CA PHE A 258 -1.42 18.76 -5.59
C PHE A 258 -0.04 19.36 -5.33
N ARG A 259 0.05 20.26 -4.38
CA ARG A 259 1.29 20.87 -3.90
C ARG A 259 2.24 19.84 -3.34
N ASP A 260 1.77 19.00 -2.41
CA ASP A 260 2.58 18.02 -1.71
C ASP A 260 3.27 17.05 -2.69
N SER A 261 2.51 16.52 -3.65
CA SER A 261 3.06 15.61 -4.68
C SER A 261 4.09 16.29 -5.58
N SER A 262 3.89 17.57 -5.90
CA SER A 262 4.85 18.36 -6.68
C SER A 262 6.13 18.66 -5.87
N GLN A 263 6.01 18.95 -4.58
CA GLN A 263 7.16 19.17 -3.69
C GLN A 263 7.97 17.90 -3.47
N ASP A 264 7.31 16.75 -3.30
CA ASP A 264 7.97 15.46 -3.10
C ASP A 264 8.89 15.10 -4.27
N LEU A 265 8.53 15.52 -5.49
CA LEU A 265 9.38 15.33 -6.68
C LEU A 265 10.71 16.08 -6.61
N LEU A 266 10.75 17.27 -5.99
CA LEU A 266 11.95 18.13 -6.00
C LEU A 266 13.18 17.44 -5.40
N GLY A 267 12.99 16.59 -4.41
CA GLY A 267 14.08 15.86 -3.74
C GLY A 267 14.37 14.48 -4.32
N PHE A 268 13.63 14.02 -5.33
CA PHE A 268 13.65 12.62 -5.68
C PHE A 268 13.66 12.30 -7.19
N VAL A 269 13.53 13.30 -8.07
CA VAL A 269 13.49 13.11 -9.53
C VAL A 269 14.65 12.26 -10.05
N HIS A 270 15.87 12.49 -9.57
CA HIS A 270 17.08 11.80 -10.01
C HIS A 270 17.06 10.28 -9.78
N GLN A 271 16.25 9.80 -8.85
CA GLN A 271 16.13 8.37 -8.54
C GLN A 271 15.01 7.68 -9.32
N ILE A 272 13.97 8.42 -9.72
CA ILE A 272 12.76 7.85 -10.35
C ILE A 272 12.25 8.70 -11.52
N PRO A 273 13.10 9.07 -12.49
CA PRO A 273 12.73 10.05 -13.53
C PRO A 273 11.49 9.66 -14.32
N GLU A 274 11.30 8.38 -14.65
CA GLU A 274 10.12 7.90 -15.38
C GLU A 274 8.84 8.08 -14.55
N ARG A 275 8.87 7.71 -13.29
CA ARG A 275 7.73 7.87 -12.38
C ARG A 275 7.47 9.34 -12.03
N ALA A 276 8.52 10.15 -11.99
CA ALA A 276 8.38 11.60 -11.82
C ALA A 276 7.63 12.22 -13.00
N ARG A 277 7.95 11.80 -14.23
CA ARG A 277 7.23 12.22 -15.44
C ARG A 277 5.75 11.84 -15.38
N GLU A 278 5.44 10.59 -15.04
CA GLU A 278 4.06 10.13 -14.87
C GLU A 278 3.31 10.97 -13.83
N ARG A 279 3.93 11.22 -12.67
CA ARG A 279 3.32 11.98 -11.58
C ARG A 279 3.03 13.43 -11.98
N ILE A 280 3.93 14.08 -12.72
CA ILE A 280 3.73 15.44 -13.24
C ILE A 280 2.49 15.48 -14.13
N LEU A 281 2.35 14.53 -15.05
CA LEU A 281 1.20 14.46 -15.94
C LEU A 281 -0.11 14.11 -15.21
N ASP A 282 -0.06 13.20 -14.22
CA ASP A 282 -1.21 12.88 -13.35
C ASP A 282 -1.70 14.12 -12.58
N ILE A 283 -0.78 14.91 -12.02
CA ILE A 283 -1.10 16.14 -11.30
C ILE A 283 -1.69 17.17 -12.27
N ALA A 284 -1.03 17.41 -13.40
CA ALA A 284 -1.49 18.36 -14.41
C ALA A 284 -2.89 18.02 -14.93
N ALA A 285 -3.20 16.74 -15.08
CA ALA A 285 -4.52 16.26 -15.51
C ALA A 285 -5.68 16.66 -14.58
N THR A 286 -5.39 17.02 -13.33
CA THR A 286 -6.40 17.49 -12.37
C THR A 286 -6.60 19.00 -12.34
N GLN A 287 -5.84 19.74 -13.15
CA GLN A 287 -5.92 21.19 -13.26
C GLN A 287 -7.13 21.64 -14.10
N PHE A 288 -7.68 22.80 -13.75
CA PHE A 288 -8.73 23.44 -14.54
C PHE A 288 -8.17 24.29 -15.68
N ARG A 289 -9.00 24.59 -16.69
CA ARG A 289 -8.61 25.44 -17.83
C ARG A 289 -8.16 26.85 -17.44
N ASP A 290 -8.69 27.40 -16.36
CA ASP A 290 -8.30 28.70 -15.84
C ASP A 290 -6.97 28.70 -15.08
N GLY A 291 -6.33 27.53 -14.96
CA GLY A 291 -5.07 27.33 -14.26
C GLY A 291 -5.20 27.05 -12.77
N GLY A 292 -6.40 27.12 -12.19
CA GLY A 292 -6.68 26.64 -10.84
C GLY A 292 -6.65 25.11 -10.78
N CYS A 293 -6.69 24.55 -9.59
CA CYS A 293 -6.66 23.10 -9.43
C CYS A 293 -7.43 22.66 -8.18
N TYR A 294 -7.71 21.36 -8.10
CA TYR A 294 -8.08 20.74 -6.84
C TYR A 294 -6.88 20.74 -5.89
N HIS A 295 -7.14 20.93 -4.60
CA HIS A 295 -6.07 20.82 -3.61
C HIS A 295 -5.55 19.38 -3.47
N GLN A 296 -6.37 18.39 -3.82
CA GLN A 296 -5.99 16.98 -3.79
C GLN A 296 -6.66 16.15 -4.90
N TYR A 297 -6.09 14.98 -5.19
CA TYR A 297 -6.66 13.98 -6.07
C TYR A 297 -6.56 12.58 -5.44
N GLN A 298 -7.41 11.66 -5.90
CA GLN A 298 -7.43 10.30 -5.40
C GLN A 298 -6.41 9.43 -6.17
N PRO A 299 -5.49 8.74 -5.50
CA PRO A 299 -4.41 8.03 -6.17
C PRO A 299 -4.88 6.85 -7.03
N LEU A 300 -5.98 6.18 -6.66
CA LEU A 300 -6.50 5.04 -7.41
C LEU A 300 -7.23 5.42 -8.69
N THR A 301 -7.98 6.51 -8.66
CA THR A 301 -8.77 6.98 -9.81
C THR A 301 -8.05 8.04 -10.61
N LYS A 302 -7.01 8.66 -10.04
CA LYS A 302 -6.27 9.81 -10.55
C LYS A 302 -7.15 11.02 -10.85
N LYS A 303 -8.30 11.12 -10.17
CA LYS A 303 -9.24 12.23 -10.31
C LYS A 303 -9.14 13.17 -9.13
N GLY A 304 -9.23 14.47 -9.41
CA GLY A 304 -9.38 15.48 -8.39
C GLY A 304 -10.68 15.29 -7.59
N ASN A 305 -10.68 15.75 -6.36
CA ASN A 305 -11.89 15.81 -5.54
C ASN A 305 -11.95 17.13 -4.77
N ASN A 306 -13.14 17.50 -4.39
CA ASN A 306 -13.44 18.79 -3.75
C ASN A 306 -13.68 18.66 -2.25
N ASP A 307 -13.35 17.52 -1.64
CA ASP A 307 -13.69 17.22 -0.24
C ASP A 307 -13.07 18.22 0.74
N ILE A 308 -11.83 18.66 0.46
CA ILE A 308 -11.19 19.74 1.21
C ILE A 308 -11.15 21.06 0.41
N GLY A 309 -11.78 21.08 -0.75
CA GLY A 309 -11.95 22.26 -1.61
C GLY A 309 -10.81 22.48 -2.57
N GLY A 310 -10.85 23.61 -3.25
CA GLY A 310 -9.84 24.12 -4.19
C GLY A 310 -9.63 25.62 -3.94
N GLY A 311 -8.88 26.28 -4.82
CA GLY A 311 -8.62 27.71 -4.74
C GLY A 311 -7.49 28.09 -3.77
N PHE A 312 -6.59 27.16 -3.50
CA PHE A 312 -5.29 27.43 -2.88
C PHE A 312 -4.39 28.05 -3.95
N ASN A 313 -3.98 29.29 -3.73
CA ASN A 313 -3.40 30.08 -4.81
C ASN A 313 -1.98 29.65 -5.18
N ASP A 314 -1.26 28.99 -4.29
CA ASP A 314 0.09 28.48 -4.51
C ASP A 314 0.13 27.11 -5.17
N ASP A 315 -0.92 26.30 -5.05
CA ASP A 315 -0.95 24.92 -5.58
C ASP A 315 -0.52 24.84 -7.06
N PRO A 316 -1.06 25.62 -8.00
CA PRO A 316 -0.69 25.54 -9.42
C PRO A 316 0.79 25.86 -9.69
N LEU A 317 1.41 26.72 -8.87
CA LEU A 317 2.81 27.11 -9.05
C LEU A 317 3.79 25.97 -8.78
N TRP A 318 3.41 25.03 -7.93
CA TRP A 318 4.23 23.86 -7.63
C TRP A 318 4.35 22.88 -8.79
N LEU A 319 3.36 22.86 -9.71
CA LEU A 319 3.48 22.11 -10.96
C LEU A 319 4.63 22.67 -11.83
N ILE A 320 4.78 23.99 -11.88
CA ILE A 320 5.90 24.65 -12.58
C ILE A 320 7.23 24.25 -11.92
N ALA A 321 7.32 24.32 -10.59
CA ALA A 321 8.52 24.00 -9.87
C ALA A 321 8.93 22.52 -10.06
N GLY A 322 7.96 21.59 -9.94
CA GLY A 322 8.19 20.16 -10.16
C GLY A 322 8.62 19.83 -11.58
N THR A 323 7.96 20.42 -12.58
CA THR A 323 8.34 20.24 -14.00
C THR A 323 9.72 20.81 -14.29
N ALA A 324 10.04 21.99 -13.76
CA ALA A 324 11.37 22.58 -13.91
C ALA A 324 12.48 21.73 -13.28
N ALA A 325 12.23 21.15 -12.11
CA ALA A 325 13.17 20.23 -11.46
C ALA A 325 13.38 18.97 -12.32
N TYR A 326 12.30 18.40 -12.85
CA TYR A 326 12.37 17.25 -13.75
C TYR A 326 13.21 17.53 -14.99
N ILE A 327 12.95 18.64 -15.70
CA ILE A 327 13.70 19.01 -16.91
C ILE A 327 15.19 19.29 -16.59
N LYS A 328 15.49 19.94 -15.47
CA LYS A 328 16.88 20.20 -15.05
C LYS A 328 17.65 18.91 -14.79
N GLU A 329 17.00 17.90 -14.24
CA GLU A 329 17.63 16.62 -13.92
C GLU A 329 17.77 15.71 -15.15
N THR A 330 16.74 15.66 -16.00
CA THR A 330 16.64 14.68 -17.08
C THR A 330 17.05 15.21 -18.46
N GLY A 331 16.91 16.53 -18.67
CA GLY A 331 17.02 17.15 -20.01
C GLY A 331 15.82 16.86 -20.92
N ASP A 332 14.76 16.21 -20.43
CA ASP A 332 13.57 15.87 -21.21
C ASP A 332 12.64 17.09 -21.37
N PHE A 333 12.95 17.92 -22.39
CA PHE A 333 12.05 18.99 -22.81
C PHE A 333 10.79 18.48 -23.52
N GLY A 334 10.79 17.23 -24.02
CA GLY A 334 9.64 16.64 -24.69
C GLY A 334 8.41 16.46 -23.77
N ILE A 335 8.60 16.53 -22.46
CA ILE A 335 7.48 16.53 -21.53
C ILE A 335 6.54 17.74 -21.74
N LEU A 336 7.07 18.88 -22.19
CA LEU A 336 6.30 20.10 -22.41
C LEU A 336 5.24 19.95 -23.51
N ASP A 337 5.48 19.06 -24.49
CA ASP A 337 4.57 18.76 -25.58
C ASP A 337 3.58 17.64 -25.25
N ALA A 338 3.67 17.04 -24.05
CA ALA A 338 2.79 15.95 -23.66
C ALA A 338 1.33 16.41 -23.57
N ALA A 339 0.46 15.77 -24.35
CA ALA A 339 -0.97 16.03 -24.30
C ALA A 339 -1.53 15.58 -22.93
N THR A 340 -2.17 16.49 -22.24
CA THR A 340 -2.66 16.31 -20.88
C THR A 340 -4.09 16.86 -20.78
N PRO A 341 -5.05 16.11 -20.23
CA PRO A 341 -6.43 16.58 -20.08
C PRO A 341 -6.53 17.65 -18.98
N TYR A 342 -7.51 18.55 -19.10
CA TYR A 342 -7.97 19.41 -18.01
C TYR A 342 -9.12 18.74 -17.25
N ASP A 343 -9.13 18.84 -15.92
CA ASP A 343 -10.13 18.25 -15.04
C ASP A 343 -10.42 16.75 -15.34
N CYS A 344 -9.36 16.03 -15.72
CA CYS A 344 -9.43 14.61 -16.12
C CYS A 344 -10.40 14.35 -17.29
N ASN A 345 -10.75 15.34 -18.09
CA ASN A 345 -11.63 15.21 -19.25
C ASN A 345 -10.84 14.91 -20.51
N PRO A 346 -10.91 13.69 -21.08
CA PRO A 346 -10.13 13.32 -22.26
C PRO A 346 -10.50 14.12 -23.53
N ASP A 347 -11.68 14.75 -23.55
CA ASP A 347 -12.15 15.57 -24.68
C ASP A 347 -11.65 17.02 -24.59
N ASP A 348 -11.00 17.42 -23.50
CA ASP A 348 -10.46 18.75 -23.27
C ASP A 348 -9.00 18.68 -22.84
N CYS A 349 -8.10 18.61 -23.83
CA CYS A 349 -6.65 18.47 -23.61
C CYS A 349 -5.89 19.74 -24.03
N GLY A 350 -4.77 19.95 -23.37
CA GLY A 350 -3.71 20.88 -23.75
C GLY A 350 -2.34 20.21 -23.67
N THR A 351 -1.29 20.91 -24.09
CA THR A 351 0.09 20.49 -23.80
C THR A 351 0.44 20.79 -22.35
N LEU A 352 1.41 20.08 -21.78
CA LEU A 352 1.87 20.41 -20.43
C LEU A 352 2.35 21.88 -20.35
N LEU A 353 2.96 22.42 -21.41
CA LEU A 353 3.36 23.83 -21.46
C LEU A 353 2.15 24.76 -21.26
N GLU A 354 1.02 24.49 -21.94
CA GLU A 354 -0.22 25.26 -21.75
C GLU A 354 -0.75 25.17 -20.31
N HIS A 355 -0.61 24.01 -19.67
CA HIS A 355 -0.93 23.86 -18.23
C HIS A 355 -0.04 24.73 -17.34
N LEU A 356 1.27 24.77 -17.61
CA LEU A 356 2.21 25.63 -16.86
C LEU A 356 1.92 27.11 -17.07
N GLU A 357 1.61 27.53 -18.30
CA GLU A 357 1.21 28.91 -18.61
C GLU A 357 -0.10 29.27 -17.91
N ALA A 358 -1.10 28.38 -17.93
CA ALA A 358 -2.36 28.56 -17.22
C ALA A 358 -2.12 28.73 -15.71
N SER A 359 -1.26 27.90 -15.10
CA SER A 359 -0.84 28.02 -13.69
C SER A 359 -0.27 29.40 -13.38
N PHE A 360 0.65 29.86 -14.22
CA PHE A 360 1.30 31.15 -14.04
C PHE A 360 0.31 32.30 -14.13
N TYR A 361 -0.52 32.32 -15.21
CA TYR A 361 -1.48 33.39 -15.43
C TYR A 361 -2.62 33.38 -14.42
N HIS A 362 -3.03 32.24 -13.90
CA HIS A 362 -4.01 32.14 -12.82
C HIS A 362 -3.58 32.98 -11.61
N VAL A 363 -2.32 32.88 -11.21
CA VAL A 363 -1.79 33.62 -10.05
C VAL A 363 -1.50 35.09 -10.41
N VAL A 364 -0.87 35.34 -11.55
CA VAL A 364 -0.45 36.70 -11.96
C VAL A 364 -1.65 37.61 -12.24
N ASN A 365 -2.75 37.07 -12.73
CA ASN A 365 -3.97 37.83 -13.02
C ASN A 365 -4.86 38.00 -11.76
N ASN A 366 -4.60 37.25 -10.68
CA ASN A 366 -5.34 37.32 -9.43
C ASN A 366 -4.55 38.08 -8.36
N LYS A 367 -4.46 39.41 -8.53
CA LYS A 367 -3.66 40.27 -7.65
C LYS A 367 -4.54 41.19 -6.81
N GLY A 368 -4.09 41.46 -5.61
CA GLY A 368 -4.66 42.47 -4.73
C GLY A 368 -4.25 43.90 -5.10
N PRO A 369 -4.71 44.88 -4.33
CA PRO A 369 -4.51 46.32 -4.60
C PRO A 369 -3.04 46.75 -4.56
N HIS A 370 -2.17 45.95 -3.97
CA HIS A 370 -0.73 46.21 -3.91
C HIS A 370 0.07 45.54 -5.04
N GLY A 371 -0.60 44.91 -6.02
CA GLY A 371 0.04 44.20 -7.11
C GLY A 371 0.65 42.85 -6.72
N LEU A 372 0.39 42.38 -5.50
CA LEU A 372 0.82 41.06 -5.03
C LEU A 372 -0.28 40.02 -5.29
N PRO A 373 0.09 38.75 -5.56
CA PRO A 373 -0.87 37.67 -5.67
C PRO A 373 -1.76 37.57 -4.41
N LEU A 374 -3.04 37.30 -4.60
CA LEU A 374 -3.95 36.98 -3.50
C LEU A 374 -3.66 35.60 -2.97
N ILE A 375 -3.88 35.39 -1.68
CA ILE A 375 -3.72 34.09 -1.03
C ILE A 375 -4.79 33.10 -1.54
N GLY A 376 -5.92 33.60 -2.00
CA GLY A 376 -7.05 32.77 -2.34
C GLY A 376 -7.71 32.20 -1.07
N ARG A 377 -8.11 30.94 -1.12
CA ARG A 377 -8.65 30.24 0.06
C ARG A 377 -7.57 30.02 1.12
N ALA A 378 -6.39 29.66 0.68
CA ALA A 378 -5.21 29.47 1.50
C ALA A 378 -3.94 29.50 0.64
N ASP A 379 -2.79 29.61 1.28
CA ASP A 379 -1.48 29.45 0.70
C ASP A 379 -0.75 28.23 1.33
N TRP A 380 0.56 28.17 1.19
CA TRP A 380 1.38 27.08 1.70
C TRP A 380 1.19 26.77 3.21
N ASN A 381 0.80 27.75 4.01
CA ASN A 381 0.56 27.54 5.43
C ASN A 381 -0.90 27.15 5.80
N ASP A 382 -1.70 26.80 4.81
CA ASP A 382 -3.06 26.25 4.95
C ASP A 382 -4.00 27.08 5.86
N CYS A 383 -3.90 28.40 5.79
CA CYS A 383 -4.67 29.34 6.63
C CYS A 383 -4.39 29.24 8.14
N LEU A 384 -3.26 28.69 8.57
CA LEU A 384 -2.90 28.59 9.99
C LEU A 384 -2.89 29.97 10.70
N ASN A 385 -2.68 31.03 9.94
CA ASN A 385 -2.69 32.42 10.43
C ASN A 385 -4.01 33.16 10.16
N LEU A 386 -5.10 32.46 9.87
CA LEU A 386 -6.40 33.07 9.55
C LEU A 386 -6.36 34.00 8.32
N ASN A 387 -5.53 33.70 7.34
CA ASN A 387 -5.32 34.53 6.14
C ASN A 387 -6.49 34.47 5.15
N CYS A 388 -7.50 33.65 5.38
CA CYS A 388 -8.63 33.42 4.49
C CYS A 388 -9.54 34.64 4.29
N PHE A 389 -9.30 35.76 4.99
CA PHE A 389 -10.06 36.99 4.90
C PHE A 389 -9.28 38.15 4.23
N SER A 390 -8.11 37.90 3.71
CA SER A 390 -7.29 38.93 3.06
C SER A 390 -7.46 38.98 1.55
#